data_00a4fbca5c942625fdd4f75421355926
#
_entry.id   00a4fbca5c942625fdd4f75421355926
#
_cell.length_a   1.000
_cell.length_b   1.000
_cell.length_c   1.000
_cell.angle_alpha   90.00
_cell.angle_beta   90.00
_cell.angle_gamma   90.00
#
_symmetry.space_group_name_H-M   'P 1'
#
loop_
_entity.id
_entity.type
_entity.pdbx_description
1 polymer ?
#
loop_
_entity_poly.entity_id
_entity_poly.type
_entity_poly.pdbx_seq_one_letter_code
_entity_poly.pdbx_strand_id
1 'polypeptide(L)'
;MITFSNVSLIYPQSTKTILEDLSFQIEEGEMVLVMGETGSGKSSLLRLINGLVPHHTGGILAGDISVDGISTRSVKPGSLAHLVGIVGQNPINGFVTDIVEEELAFSMEALNFPPDVMRKRVEEVLDLLSLSALRHRSIATLSGGEQQRVAIGAALVMHPKVLVLDEPTSALDPIAAEEVLSVLHRLVHDLSVTVIIAEHRLERVIQFVDRIIYIEGNGDTSIGTADEILKRSELVPPIVKLARALNLSEIGTSVREVRRQTEEIRHSQYSRPFQPSREESPAIEISRVSHSYSEKKALDNVSAVINHGEIIAIMGRNGAGKSTLLHSIVGLHSPDSGEIRVNGEDPTLLKGAARRRAIGYVPQEPSDLLFASSVEEECVLADRTNEIAPGSTAALLNRLVPHISLHAHPNDLSEGQRLALVLSIVLSGNPDVLVLDEPTRGLDYRAKNLFAIALKEYSRQFNRPVLLATHDVELVAELADRVLFLAEGEIVADGTTLDVLLSSPAFAPQVAKVMSPKPWLTVADVVHAIEGSP
;
A
#
# COMPACT_ATOMS: atom_id res chain seq x y z
N MET A 1 -11.41 -8.79 -26.67
CA MET A 1 -12.32 -7.94 -25.92
C MET A 1 -11.82 -6.49 -25.85
N ILE A 2 -10.62 -6.22 -25.33
CA ILE A 2 -9.99 -4.89 -25.34
C ILE A 2 -8.79 -4.92 -26.29
N THR A 3 -8.70 -3.94 -27.20
CA THR A 3 -7.60 -3.87 -28.18
C THR A 3 -6.92 -2.50 -28.10
N PHE A 4 -5.60 -2.51 -27.97
CA PHE A 4 -4.74 -1.35 -28.11
C PHE A 4 -4.02 -1.43 -29.45
N SER A 5 -4.05 -0.36 -30.25
CA SER A 5 -3.46 -0.30 -31.59
C SER A 5 -2.58 0.93 -31.73
N ASN A 6 -1.25 0.74 -31.63
CA ASN A 6 -0.22 1.79 -31.72
C ASN A 6 -0.49 3.00 -30.82
N VAL A 7 -0.87 2.75 -29.56
CA VAL A 7 -1.32 3.77 -28.61
C VAL A 7 -0.12 4.46 -27.98
N SER A 8 -0.05 5.80 -28.12
CA SER A 8 0.91 6.64 -27.41
C SER A 8 0.20 7.82 -26.75
N LEU A 9 0.66 8.19 -25.55
CA LEU A 9 0.05 9.25 -24.74
C LEU A 9 1.07 10.25 -24.23
N ILE A 10 0.77 11.55 -24.43
CA ILE A 10 1.49 12.68 -23.84
C ILE A 10 0.45 13.57 -23.12
N TYR A 11 0.67 13.86 -21.83
CA TYR A 11 -0.23 14.77 -21.08
C TYR A 11 -0.02 16.24 -21.47
N PRO A 12 -1.04 17.10 -21.26
CA PRO A 12 -0.90 18.54 -21.48
C PRO A 12 0.29 19.09 -20.67
N GLN A 13 1.02 20.04 -21.26
CA GLN A 13 2.20 20.69 -20.66
C GLN A 13 3.40 19.76 -20.37
N SER A 14 3.34 18.48 -20.75
CA SER A 14 4.46 17.56 -20.69
C SER A 14 5.08 17.38 -22.07
N THR A 15 6.40 17.25 -22.12
CA THR A 15 7.15 16.81 -23.31
C THR A 15 7.48 15.33 -23.29
N LYS A 16 7.24 14.68 -22.13
CA LYS A 16 7.54 13.25 -21.93
C LYS A 16 6.36 12.40 -22.38
N THR A 17 6.61 11.44 -23.26
CA THR A 17 5.68 10.35 -23.57
C THR A 17 5.54 9.47 -22.35
N ILE A 18 4.31 9.25 -21.89
CA ILE A 18 4.02 8.41 -20.72
C ILE A 18 3.83 6.95 -21.12
N LEU A 19 3.18 6.73 -22.26
CA LEU A 19 2.95 5.40 -22.86
C LEU A 19 3.36 5.51 -24.32
N GLU A 20 4.12 4.53 -24.83
CA GLU A 20 4.68 4.58 -26.18
C GLU A 20 4.38 3.31 -26.95
N ASP A 21 3.75 3.48 -28.14
CA ASP A 21 3.46 2.44 -29.15
C ASP A 21 2.84 1.13 -28.60
N LEU A 22 1.84 1.25 -27.73
CA LEU A 22 1.16 0.11 -27.13
C LEU A 22 0.31 -0.64 -28.18
N SER A 23 0.58 -1.92 -28.40
CA SER A 23 -0.17 -2.77 -29.31
C SER A 23 -0.34 -4.16 -28.70
N PHE A 24 -1.53 -4.45 -28.15
CA PHE A 24 -1.88 -5.74 -27.55
C PHE A 24 -3.40 -5.93 -27.44
N GLN A 25 -3.81 -7.14 -27.07
CA GLN A 25 -5.20 -7.49 -26.81
C GLN A 25 -5.36 -8.14 -25.45
N ILE A 26 -6.51 -7.87 -24.81
CA ILE A 26 -6.98 -8.55 -23.59
C ILE A 26 -8.25 -9.29 -23.98
N GLU A 27 -8.30 -10.58 -23.66
CA GLU A 27 -9.44 -11.45 -23.96
C GLU A 27 -10.57 -11.27 -22.93
N GLU A 28 -11.76 -11.82 -23.24
CA GLU A 28 -12.89 -11.81 -22.33
C GLU A 28 -12.65 -12.79 -21.17
N GLY A 29 -13.00 -12.39 -19.95
CA GLY A 29 -12.85 -13.23 -18.76
C GLY A 29 -11.41 -13.42 -18.29
N GLU A 30 -10.47 -12.55 -18.69
CA GLU A 30 -9.10 -12.53 -18.15
C GLU A 30 -9.00 -11.62 -16.92
N MET A 31 -8.17 -12.01 -15.94
CA MET A 31 -7.67 -11.15 -14.89
C MET A 31 -6.26 -10.66 -15.23
N VAL A 32 -6.13 -9.38 -15.55
CA VAL A 32 -4.87 -8.78 -16.03
C VAL A 32 -4.30 -7.82 -14.99
N LEU A 33 -3.06 -8.05 -14.57
CA LEU A 33 -2.32 -7.15 -13.69
C LEU A 33 -1.51 -6.13 -14.51
N VAL A 34 -1.69 -4.87 -14.20
CA VAL A 34 -0.82 -3.78 -14.70
C VAL A 34 0.22 -3.48 -13.63
N MET A 35 1.49 -3.75 -13.90
CA MET A 35 2.59 -3.50 -12.98
C MET A 35 3.62 -2.55 -13.60
N GLY A 36 4.36 -1.86 -12.75
CA GLY A 36 5.39 -0.89 -13.11
C GLY A 36 5.73 -0.01 -11.91
N GLU A 37 6.82 0.76 -12.01
CA GLU A 37 7.21 1.73 -10.98
C GLU A 37 6.13 2.79 -10.77
N THR A 38 6.20 3.51 -9.65
CA THR A 38 5.33 4.66 -9.41
C THR A 38 5.59 5.73 -10.47
N GLY A 39 4.51 6.22 -11.11
CA GLY A 39 4.63 7.21 -12.20
C GLY A 39 4.94 6.62 -13.58
N SER A 40 5.00 5.29 -13.75
CA SER A 40 5.23 4.64 -15.05
C SER A 40 4.05 4.74 -16.04
N GLY A 41 2.86 5.16 -15.59
CA GLY A 41 1.69 5.28 -16.47
C GLY A 41 0.58 4.25 -16.23
N LYS A 42 0.62 3.45 -15.16
CA LYS A 42 -0.42 2.45 -14.83
C LYS A 42 -1.83 3.04 -14.81
N SER A 43 -2.06 4.06 -13.97
CA SER A 43 -3.37 4.73 -13.89
C SER A 43 -3.75 5.40 -15.21
N SER A 44 -2.78 5.85 -16.01
CA SER A 44 -3.03 6.41 -17.35
C SER A 44 -3.55 5.33 -18.31
N LEU A 45 -2.94 4.14 -18.31
CA LEU A 45 -3.42 2.99 -19.09
C LEU A 45 -4.85 2.61 -18.68
N LEU A 46 -5.14 2.54 -17.37
CA LEU A 46 -6.48 2.27 -16.88
C LEU A 46 -7.51 3.32 -17.34
N ARG A 47 -7.14 4.61 -17.30
CA ARG A 47 -8.00 5.72 -17.75
C ARG A 47 -8.21 5.77 -19.27
N LEU A 48 -7.34 5.18 -20.05
CA LEU A 48 -7.55 5.00 -21.49
C LEU A 48 -8.67 4.00 -21.79
N ILE A 49 -8.77 2.91 -21.00
CA ILE A 49 -9.78 1.86 -21.18
C ILE A 49 -11.20 2.39 -20.95
N ASN A 50 -11.39 3.29 -19.98
CA ASN A 50 -12.71 3.87 -19.69
C ASN A 50 -12.98 5.21 -20.41
N GLY A 51 -12.03 5.67 -21.25
CA GLY A 51 -12.16 6.90 -22.01
C GLY A 51 -11.98 8.21 -21.20
N LEU A 52 -11.62 8.16 -19.90
CA LEU A 52 -11.32 9.37 -19.12
C LEU A 52 -10.13 10.12 -19.70
N VAL A 53 -9.19 9.43 -20.30
CA VAL A 53 -8.14 9.98 -21.15
C VAL A 53 -8.53 9.71 -22.61
N PRO A 54 -8.58 10.68 -23.50
CA PRO A 54 -8.23 12.10 -23.33
C PRO A 54 -9.41 12.99 -22.93
N HIS A 55 -10.65 12.47 -22.81
CA HIS A 55 -11.87 13.27 -22.72
C HIS A 55 -11.94 14.17 -21.47
N HIS A 56 -11.38 13.74 -20.35
CA HIS A 56 -11.45 14.46 -19.08
C HIS A 56 -10.13 15.16 -18.73
N THR A 57 -9.01 14.49 -18.95
CA THR A 57 -7.69 14.99 -18.55
C THR A 57 -6.99 15.74 -19.65
N GLY A 58 -7.53 15.69 -20.89
CA GLY A 58 -6.82 16.15 -22.07
C GLY A 58 -5.62 15.25 -22.42
N GLY A 59 -4.76 15.76 -23.30
CA GLY A 59 -3.56 15.07 -23.76
C GLY A 59 -3.59 14.79 -25.26
N ILE A 60 -2.41 14.46 -25.80
CA ILE A 60 -2.24 14.01 -27.17
C ILE A 60 -2.24 12.48 -27.16
N LEU A 61 -3.27 11.89 -27.76
CA LEU A 61 -3.44 10.47 -27.90
C LEU A 61 -3.26 10.08 -29.37
N ALA A 62 -2.24 9.27 -29.67
CA ALA A 62 -2.08 8.60 -30.95
C ALA A 62 -2.61 7.17 -30.85
N GLY A 63 -2.93 6.56 -32.00
CA GLY A 63 -3.50 5.22 -32.05
C GLY A 63 -4.98 5.16 -31.62
N ASP A 64 -5.46 3.96 -31.34
CA ASP A 64 -6.85 3.72 -30.91
C ASP A 64 -6.94 2.62 -29.85
N ILE A 65 -7.92 2.79 -28.94
CA ILE A 65 -8.28 1.79 -27.96
C ILE A 65 -9.75 1.44 -28.17
N SER A 66 -10.06 0.17 -28.30
CA SER A 66 -11.44 -0.30 -28.40
C SER A 66 -11.78 -1.29 -27.29
N VAL A 67 -12.99 -1.17 -26.75
CA VAL A 67 -13.59 -2.09 -25.81
C VAL A 67 -14.87 -2.65 -26.45
N ASP A 68 -14.92 -3.95 -26.62
CA ASP A 68 -16.02 -4.64 -27.32
C ASP A 68 -16.32 -4.03 -28.70
N GLY A 69 -15.27 -3.64 -29.42
CA GLY A 69 -15.34 -2.99 -30.75
C GLY A 69 -15.71 -1.52 -30.74
N ILE A 70 -15.94 -0.89 -29.58
CA ILE A 70 -16.25 0.53 -29.44
C ILE A 70 -14.98 1.29 -29.11
N SER A 71 -14.57 2.24 -29.97
CA SER A 71 -13.40 3.09 -29.72
C SER A 71 -13.67 4.05 -28.56
N THR A 72 -12.82 3.99 -27.51
CA THR A 72 -12.91 4.85 -26.33
C THR A 72 -12.58 6.31 -26.64
N ARG A 73 -11.89 6.54 -27.75
CA ARG A 73 -11.58 7.89 -28.27
C ARG A 73 -12.78 8.58 -28.91
N SER A 74 -13.68 7.79 -29.51
CA SER A 74 -14.83 8.32 -30.29
C SER A 74 -16.09 8.56 -29.46
N VAL A 75 -16.17 7.99 -28.25
CA VAL A 75 -17.36 8.08 -27.38
C VAL A 75 -17.00 8.69 -26.03
N LYS A 76 -17.97 9.38 -25.41
CA LYS A 76 -17.77 9.94 -24.07
C LYS A 76 -17.74 8.82 -23.00
N PRO A 77 -16.99 9.00 -21.89
CA PRO A 77 -16.90 8.00 -20.81
C PRO A 77 -18.25 7.52 -20.28
N GLY A 78 -19.25 8.42 -20.12
CA GLY A 78 -20.59 8.04 -19.68
C GLY A 78 -21.31 7.06 -20.63
N SER A 79 -20.99 7.08 -21.92
CA SER A 79 -21.52 6.11 -22.88
C SER A 79 -20.86 4.72 -22.77
N LEU A 80 -19.71 4.62 -22.11
CA LEU A 80 -19.01 3.36 -21.86
C LEU A 80 -19.35 2.76 -20.48
N ALA A 81 -20.11 3.46 -19.63
CA ALA A 81 -20.37 3.04 -18.24
C ALA A 81 -21.10 1.67 -18.15
N HIS A 82 -21.82 1.27 -19.18
CA HIS A 82 -22.46 -0.05 -19.28
C HIS A 82 -21.48 -1.15 -19.72
N LEU A 83 -20.30 -0.80 -20.23
CA LEU A 83 -19.26 -1.75 -20.65
C LEU A 83 -18.10 -1.80 -19.68
N VAL A 84 -17.70 -0.64 -19.12
CA VAL A 84 -16.49 -0.49 -18.29
C VAL A 84 -16.86 0.14 -16.96
N GLY A 85 -16.80 -0.65 -15.89
CA GLY A 85 -16.82 -0.17 -14.52
C GLY A 85 -15.43 0.26 -14.07
N ILE A 86 -15.32 1.32 -13.29
CA ILE A 86 -14.04 1.79 -12.73
C ILE A 86 -14.14 1.96 -11.22
N VAL A 87 -13.07 1.54 -10.53
CA VAL A 87 -12.86 1.80 -9.10
C VAL A 87 -11.50 2.45 -8.93
N GLY A 88 -11.49 3.66 -8.40
CA GLY A 88 -10.25 4.42 -8.18
C GLY A 88 -9.51 3.99 -6.91
N GLN A 89 -8.30 4.51 -6.74
CA GLN A 89 -7.40 4.21 -5.63
C GLN A 89 -8.01 4.51 -4.25
N ASN A 90 -8.74 5.62 -4.13
CA ASN A 90 -9.48 5.97 -2.92
C ASN A 90 -10.97 5.89 -3.18
N PRO A 91 -11.68 4.88 -2.65
CA PRO A 91 -13.11 4.69 -2.91
C PRO A 91 -13.97 5.86 -2.44
N ILE A 92 -13.59 6.55 -1.34
CA ILE A 92 -14.36 7.67 -0.78
C ILE A 92 -14.53 8.80 -1.80
N ASN A 93 -13.53 9.04 -2.65
CA ASN A 93 -13.59 10.10 -3.65
C ASN A 93 -14.57 9.81 -4.80
N GLY A 94 -15.04 8.57 -4.90
CA GLY A 94 -15.99 8.12 -5.92
C GLY A 94 -17.44 8.13 -5.46
N PHE A 95 -17.69 8.16 -4.14
CA PHE A 95 -19.05 8.11 -3.61
C PHE A 95 -19.79 9.44 -3.77
N VAL A 96 -21.06 9.32 -4.13
CA VAL A 96 -21.96 10.45 -4.35
C VAL A 96 -23.00 10.55 -3.24
N THR A 97 -23.37 9.41 -2.65
CA THR A 97 -24.37 9.33 -1.58
C THR A 97 -23.76 8.91 -0.26
N ASP A 98 -24.53 9.04 0.83
CA ASP A 98 -24.05 8.73 2.19
C ASP A 98 -24.41 7.31 2.64
N ILE A 99 -25.34 6.63 1.99
CA ILE A 99 -25.90 5.32 2.38
C ILE A 99 -25.53 4.28 1.33
N VAL A 100 -25.15 3.08 1.79
CA VAL A 100 -24.71 1.96 0.91
C VAL A 100 -25.73 1.64 -0.19
N GLU A 101 -27.01 1.45 0.16
CA GLU A 101 -28.04 1.11 -0.84
C GLU A 101 -28.26 2.21 -1.87
N GLU A 102 -28.22 3.48 -1.44
CA GLU A 102 -28.37 4.63 -2.31
C GLU A 102 -27.19 4.75 -3.28
N GLU A 103 -25.97 4.50 -2.80
CA GLU A 103 -24.78 4.51 -3.64
C GLU A 103 -24.82 3.41 -4.71
N LEU A 104 -25.25 2.21 -4.34
CA LEU A 104 -25.42 1.11 -5.31
C LEU A 104 -26.49 1.42 -6.35
N ALA A 105 -27.56 2.15 -6.00
CA ALA A 105 -28.62 2.53 -6.92
C ALA A 105 -28.27 3.72 -7.82
N PHE A 106 -27.38 4.61 -7.37
CA PHE A 106 -27.15 5.94 -7.93
C PHE A 106 -26.89 5.94 -9.46
N SER A 107 -25.97 5.08 -9.94
CA SER A 107 -25.64 5.03 -11.38
C SER A 107 -26.83 4.62 -12.25
N MET A 108 -27.67 3.72 -11.76
CA MET A 108 -28.87 3.27 -12.48
C MET A 108 -29.96 4.34 -12.47
N GLU A 109 -30.13 5.07 -11.34
CA GLU A 109 -31.05 6.21 -11.25
C GLU A 109 -30.66 7.32 -12.21
N ALA A 110 -29.37 7.68 -12.28
CA ALA A 110 -28.86 8.68 -13.21
C ALA A 110 -29.11 8.34 -14.69
N LEU A 111 -29.23 7.04 -15.01
CA LEU A 111 -29.54 6.55 -16.35
C LEU A 111 -31.01 6.16 -16.54
N ASN A 112 -31.90 6.50 -15.60
CA ASN A 112 -33.34 6.26 -15.64
C ASN A 112 -33.72 4.76 -15.82
N PHE A 113 -33.05 3.85 -15.13
CA PHE A 113 -33.44 2.43 -15.10
C PHE A 113 -34.79 2.24 -14.41
N PRO A 114 -35.60 1.25 -14.82
CA PRO A 114 -36.85 0.90 -14.14
C PRO A 114 -36.60 0.49 -12.67
N PRO A 115 -37.46 0.89 -11.70
CA PRO A 115 -37.26 0.59 -10.28
C PRO A 115 -37.15 -0.89 -9.93
N ASP A 116 -37.88 -1.76 -10.64
CA ASP A 116 -37.84 -3.20 -10.46
C ASP A 116 -36.50 -3.79 -10.90
N VAL A 117 -35.90 -3.28 -11.97
CA VAL A 117 -34.56 -3.66 -12.43
C VAL A 117 -33.51 -3.20 -11.43
N MET A 118 -33.59 -1.95 -10.96
CA MET A 118 -32.67 -1.39 -9.98
C MET A 118 -32.68 -2.22 -8.70
N ARG A 119 -33.87 -2.48 -8.14
CA ARG A 119 -34.03 -3.29 -6.93
C ARG A 119 -33.39 -4.67 -7.08
N LYS A 120 -33.65 -5.36 -8.20
CA LYS A 120 -33.07 -6.68 -8.46
C LYS A 120 -31.54 -6.65 -8.47
N ARG A 121 -30.95 -5.71 -9.22
CA ARG A 121 -29.49 -5.60 -9.36
C ARG A 121 -28.81 -5.20 -8.05
N VAL A 122 -29.43 -4.30 -7.26
CA VAL A 122 -28.92 -3.94 -5.93
C VAL A 122 -28.90 -5.15 -5.00
N GLU A 123 -29.98 -5.97 -4.97
CA GLU A 123 -30.01 -7.21 -4.19
C GLU A 123 -28.91 -8.19 -4.63
N GLU A 124 -28.78 -8.41 -5.93
CA GLU A 124 -27.73 -9.30 -6.48
C GLU A 124 -26.32 -8.87 -6.03
N VAL A 125 -26.04 -7.56 -6.08
CA VAL A 125 -24.72 -7.01 -5.69
C VAL A 125 -24.52 -7.06 -4.17
N LEU A 126 -25.55 -6.76 -3.38
CA LEU A 126 -25.49 -6.86 -1.91
C LEU A 126 -25.14 -8.29 -1.47
N ASP A 127 -25.74 -9.30 -2.11
CA ASP A 127 -25.45 -10.70 -1.81
C ASP A 127 -24.07 -11.13 -2.31
N LEU A 128 -23.72 -10.77 -3.55
CA LEU A 128 -22.43 -11.12 -4.16
C LEU A 128 -21.23 -10.62 -3.35
N LEU A 129 -21.34 -9.40 -2.83
CA LEU A 129 -20.27 -8.71 -2.10
C LEU A 129 -20.40 -8.79 -0.57
N SER A 130 -21.40 -9.56 -0.06
CA SER A 130 -21.69 -9.69 1.38
C SER A 130 -21.91 -8.33 2.06
N LEU A 131 -22.69 -7.45 1.41
CA LEU A 131 -23.02 -6.11 1.88
C LEU A 131 -24.43 -5.99 2.52
N SER A 132 -25.23 -7.07 2.52
CA SER A 132 -26.64 -7.04 2.96
C SER A 132 -26.82 -6.50 4.38
N ALA A 133 -25.90 -6.84 5.32
CA ALA A 133 -25.92 -6.32 6.68
C ALA A 133 -25.55 -4.82 6.78
N LEU A 134 -24.94 -4.25 5.75
CA LEU A 134 -24.46 -2.87 5.69
C LEU A 134 -25.39 -1.94 4.90
N ARG A 135 -26.44 -2.49 4.29
CA ARG A 135 -27.38 -1.81 3.36
C ARG A 135 -27.76 -0.39 3.78
N HIS A 136 -28.15 -0.19 5.01
CA HIS A 136 -28.65 1.08 5.52
C HIS A 136 -27.61 1.86 6.35
N ARG A 137 -26.35 1.41 6.36
CA ARG A 137 -25.28 2.11 7.07
C ARG A 137 -24.77 3.29 6.26
N SER A 138 -24.34 4.32 6.99
CA SER A 138 -23.58 5.42 6.39
C SER A 138 -22.21 4.92 5.96
N ILE A 139 -21.81 5.24 4.71
CA ILE A 139 -20.54 4.86 4.10
C ILE A 139 -19.35 5.38 4.93
N ALA A 140 -19.48 6.56 5.54
CA ALA A 140 -18.45 7.12 6.41
C ALA A 140 -18.16 6.29 7.67
N THR A 141 -19.08 5.39 8.07
CA THR A 141 -18.92 4.52 9.24
C THR A 141 -18.33 3.15 8.90
N LEU A 142 -18.10 2.88 7.62
CA LEU A 142 -17.59 1.61 7.14
C LEU A 142 -16.06 1.53 7.28
N SER A 143 -15.55 0.31 7.45
CA SER A 143 -14.12 0.03 7.31
C SER A 143 -13.66 0.22 5.86
N GLY A 144 -12.35 0.42 5.64
CA GLY A 144 -11.79 0.57 4.29
C GLY A 144 -12.12 -0.62 3.36
N GLY A 145 -12.13 -1.85 3.88
CA GLY A 145 -12.51 -3.04 3.10
C GLY A 145 -14.00 -3.07 2.74
N GLU A 146 -14.87 -2.63 3.66
CA GLU A 146 -16.30 -2.48 3.37
C GLU A 146 -16.55 -1.38 2.34
N GLN A 147 -15.88 -0.22 2.47
CA GLN A 147 -15.95 0.86 1.48
C GLN A 147 -15.49 0.40 0.10
N GLN A 148 -14.40 -0.36 0.04
CA GLN A 148 -13.89 -0.91 -1.22
C GLN A 148 -14.91 -1.86 -1.87
N ARG A 149 -15.56 -2.73 -1.09
CA ARG A 149 -16.62 -3.60 -1.61
C ARG A 149 -17.83 -2.80 -2.10
N VAL A 150 -18.20 -1.72 -1.42
CA VAL A 150 -19.28 -0.81 -1.88
C VAL A 150 -18.90 -0.16 -3.21
N ALA A 151 -17.67 0.34 -3.37
CA ALA A 151 -17.21 0.95 -4.61
C ALA A 151 -17.19 -0.07 -5.78
N ILE A 152 -16.73 -1.30 -5.52
CA ILE A 152 -16.82 -2.40 -6.50
C ILE A 152 -18.29 -2.67 -6.84
N GLY A 153 -19.17 -2.71 -5.85
CA GLY A 153 -20.61 -2.91 -6.03
C GLY A 153 -21.25 -1.81 -6.89
N ALA A 154 -20.95 -0.54 -6.61
CA ALA A 154 -21.45 0.60 -7.39
C ALA A 154 -21.02 0.54 -8.87
N ALA A 155 -19.84 -0.04 -9.15
CA ALA A 155 -19.42 -0.32 -10.52
C ALA A 155 -20.13 -1.53 -11.14
N LEU A 156 -20.42 -2.58 -10.35
CA LEU A 156 -21.00 -3.84 -10.83
C LEU A 156 -22.49 -3.79 -11.11
N VAL A 157 -23.27 -2.91 -10.47
CA VAL A 157 -24.72 -2.81 -10.67
C VAL A 157 -25.11 -2.51 -12.13
N MET A 158 -24.17 -1.95 -12.91
CA MET A 158 -24.35 -1.71 -14.35
C MET A 158 -24.16 -2.96 -15.20
N HIS A 159 -23.72 -4.09 -14.61
CA HIS A 159 -23.33 -5.33 -15.30
C HIS A 159 -22.25 -5.08 -16.37
N PRO A 160 -21.13 -4.44 -16.01
CA PRO A 160 -20.09 -4.15 -16.99
C PRO A 160 -19.41 -5.44 -17.44
N LYS A 161 -18.92 -5.47 -18.68
CA LYS A 161 -18.07 -6.57 -19.20
C LYS A 161 -16.63 -6.46 -18.71
N VAL A 162 -16.19 -5.23 -18.42
CA VAL A 162 -14.84 -4.91 -17.96
C VAL A 162 -14.91 -4.17 -16.63
N LEU A 163 -14.10 -4.59 -15.66
CA LEU A 163 -13.91 -3.90 -14.40
C LEU A 163 -12.44 -3.45 -14.28
N VAL A 164 -12.23 -2.15 -14.13
CA VAL A 164 -10.91 -1.53 -14.01
C VAL A 164 -10.71 -1.05 -12.58
N LEU A 165 -9.64 -1.49 -11.92
CA LEU A 165 -9.35 -1.17 -10.53
C LEU A 165 -7.94 -0.60 -10.39
N ASP A 166 -7.86 0.59 -9.78
CA ASP A 166 -6.59 1.25 -9.50
C ASP A 166 -6.25 1.09 -8.02
N GLU A 167 -5.29 0.22 -7.69
CA GLU A 167 -4.82 -0.12 -6.35
C GLU A 167 -5.92 -0.47 -5.32
N PRO A 168 -6.82 -1.41 -5.63
CA PRO A 168 -7.98 -1.68 -4.77
C PRO A 168 -7.62 -2.28 -3.40
N THR A 169 -6.38 -2.72 -3.18
CA THR A 169 -5.96 -3.32 -1.91
C THR A 169 -4.97 -2.46 -1.10
N SER A 170 -4.62 -1.26 -1.59
CA SER A 170 -3.56 -0.43 -1.02
C SER A 170 -3.80 -0.01 0.44
N ALA A 171 -5.06 0.32 0.80
CA ALA A 171 -5.47 0.77 2.13
C ALA A 171 -6.01 -0.36 3.03
N LEU A 172 -5.96 -1.62 2.56
CA LEU A 172 -6.56 -2.76 3.25
C LEU A 172 -5.54 -3.55 4.05
N ASP A 173 -5.96 -4.05 5.21
CA ASP A 173 -5.20 -5.07 5.92
C ASP A 173 -5.17 -6.39 5.11
N PRO A 174 -4.28 -7.35 5.43
CA PRO A 174 -4.11 -8.56 4.62
C PRO A 174 -5.39 -9.38 4.45
N ILE A 175 -6.25 -9.43 5.47
CA ILE A 175 -7.49 -10.23 5.44
C ILE A 175 -8.52 -9.56 4.54
N ALA A 176 -8.75 -8.26 4.73
CA ALA A 176 -9.68 -7.50 3.89
C ALA A 176 -9.25 -7.49 2.41
N ALA A 177 -7.94 -7.42 2.14
CA ALA A 177 -7.41 -7.51 0.78
C ALA A 177 -7.70 -8.87 0.13
N GLU A 178 -7.52 -9.98 0.87
CA GLU A 178 -7.81 -11.33 0.39
C GLU A 178 -9.31 -11.52 0.09
N GLU A 179 -10.19 -10.96 0.94
CA GLU A 179 -11.64 -10.96 0.69
C GLU A 179 -12.00 -10.26 -0.63
N VAL A 180 -11.45 -9.05 -0.88
CA VAL A 180 -11.68 -8.30 -2.13
C VAL A 180 -11.16 -9.09 -3.34
N LEU A 181 -9.94 -9.61 -3.28
CA LEU A 181 -9.34 -10.37 -4.38
C LEU A 181 -10.10 -11.67 -4.67
N SER A 182 -10.61 -12.35 -3.64
CA SER A 182 -11.45 -13.54 -3.79
C SER A 182 -12.77 -13.23 -4.50
N VAL A 183 -13.36 -12.06 -4.24
CA VAL A 183 -14.53 -11.59 -4.96
C VAL A 183 -14.18 -11.34 -6.43
N LEU A 184 -13.08 -10.61 -6.72
CA LEU A 184 -12.67 -10.35 -8.11
C LEU A 184 -12.39 -11.64 -8.87
N HIS A 185 -11.75 -12.61 -8.23
CA HIS A 185 -11.53 -13.93 -8.83
C HIS A 185 -12.84 -14.63 -9.20
N ARG A 186 -13.85 -14.59 -8.33
CA ARG A 186 -15.19 -15.14 -8.67
C ARG A 186 -15.86 -14.39 -9.82
N LEU A 187 -15.73 -13.06 -9.90
CA LEU A 187 -16.27 -12.28 -11.03
C LEU A 187 -15.68 -12.73 -12.37
N VAL A 188 -14.39 -13.03 -12.40
CA VAL A 188 -13.71 -13.53 -13.60
C VAL A 188 -14.19 -14.94 -13.95
N HIS A 189 -14.11 -15.88 -12.99
CA HIS A 189 -14.34 -17.31 -13.29
C HIS A 189 -15.80 -17.70 -13.39
N ASP A 190 -16.70 -17.08 -12.59
CA ASP A 190 -18.11 -17.47 -12.56
C ASP A 190 -18.97 -16.59 -13.48
N LEU A 191 -18.58 -15.32 -13.70
CA LEU A 191 -19.37 -14.36 -14.47
C LEU A 191 -18.67 -13.88 -15.75
N SER A 192 -17.47 -14.36 -16.05
CA SER A 192 -16.67 -13.99 -17.23
C SER A 192 -16.44 -12.48 -17.36
N VAL A 193 -16.41 -11.75 -16.24
CA VAL A 193 -16.05 -10.32 -16.22
C VAL A 193 -14.55 -10.20 -16.44
N THR A 194 -14.13 -9.37 -17.38
CA THR A 194 -12.72 -9.07 -17.58
C THR A 194 -12.26 -8.07 -16.52
N VAL A 195 -11.23 -8.41 -15.73
CA VAL A 195 -10.73 -7.56 -14.64
C VAL A 195 -9.32 -7.06 -14.97
N ILE A 196 -9.14 -5.73 -14.96
CA ILE A 196 -7.83 -5.11 -15.10
C ILE A 196 -7.51 -4.40 -13.78
N ILE A 197 -6.43 -4.83 -13.13
CA ILE A 197 -6.03 -4.34 -11.82
C ILE A 197 -4.61 -3.75 -11.87
N ALA A 198 -4.43 -2.51 -11.41
CA ALA A 198 -3.09 -1.98 -11.11
C ALA A 198 -2.82 -2.18 -9.62
N GLU A 199 -1.66 -2.72 -9.27
CA GLU A 199 -1.27 -2.95 -7.87
C GLU A 199 0.24 -2.79 -7.68
N HIS A 200 0.60 -2.29 -6.49
CA HIS A 200 1.98 -2.21 -6.03
C HIS A 200 2.39 -3.41 -5.17
N ARG A 201 1.44 -4.00 -4.44
CA ARG A 201 1.66 -5.17 -3.59
C ARG A 201 1.44 -6.46 -4.40
N LEU A 202 2.41 -6.79 -5.24
CA LEU A 202 2.33 -7.93 -6.15
C LEU A 202 2.13 -9.26 -5.40
N GLU A 203 2.67 -9.39 -4.19
CA GLU A 203 2.52 -10.57 -3.33
C GLU A 203 1.08 -10.93 -3.01
N ARG A 204 0.15 -9.96 -3.11
CA ARG A 204 -1.27 -10.18 -2.86
C ARG A 204 -2.00 -10.72 -4.08
N VAL A 205 -1.68 -10.19 -5.26
CA VAL A 205 -2.50 -10.34 -6.47
C VAL A 205 -1.96 -11.38 -7.45
N ILE A 206 -0.64 -11.61 -7.44
CA ILE A 206 0.05 -12.39 -8.47
C ILE A 206 -0.50 -13.81 -8.69
N GLN A 207 -1.02 -14.43 -7.65
CA GLN A 207 -1.58 -15.79 -7.72
C GLN A 207 -2.95 -15.87 -8.40
N PHE A 208 -3.60 -14.71 -8.62
CA PHE A 208 -4.96 -14.64 -9.19
C PHE A 208 -4.97 -14.20 -10.66
N VAL A 209 -3.83 -13.74 -11.19
CA VAL A 209 -3.78 -13.12 -12.53
C VAL A 209 -3.39 -14.13 -13.61
N ASP A 210 -4.03 -14.00 -14.76
CA ASP A 210 -3.74 -14.79 -15.95
C ASP A 210 -2.56 -14.19 -16.72
N ARG A 211 -2.55 -12.85 -16.87
CA ARG A 211 -1.53 -12.12 -17.63
C ARG A 211 -1.09 -10.86 -16.92
N ILE A 212 0.10 -10.39 -17.28
CA ILE A 212 0.70 -9.17 -16.76
C ILE A 212 0.98 -8.21 -17.90
N ILE A 213 0.60 -6.95 -17.73
CA ILE A 213 1.09 -5.82 -18.51
C ILE A 213 2.17 -5.14 -17.66
N TYR A 214 3.42 -5.19 -18.08
CA TYR A 214 4.54 -4.55 -17.40
C TYR A 214 4.93 -3.28 -18.15
N ILE A 215 4.81 -2.13 -17.48
CA ILE A 215 5.20 -0.81 -17.99
C ILE A 215 6.56 -0.46 -17.41
N GLU A 216 7.57 -0.40 -18.25
CA GLU A 216 8.93 -0.02 -17.88
C GLU A 216 9.05 1.50 -17.66
N GLY A 217 10.06 1.94 -16.92
CA GLY A 217 10.23 3.37 -16.59
C GLY A 217 10.49 4.32 -17.77
N ASN A 218 10.81 3.77 -18.94
CA ASN A 218 10.98 4.49 -20.21
C ASN A 218 9.67 4.61 -21.05
N GLY A 219 8.57 3.98 -20.60
CA GLY A 219 7.28 3.94 -21.30
C GLY A 219 7.09 2.70 -22.18
N ASP A 220 8.10 1.87 -22.36
CA ASP A 220 7.98 0.58 -23.05
C ASP A 220 7.06 -0.35 -22.26
N THR A 221 6.32 -1.17 -22.98
CA THR A 221 5.34 -2.06 -22.35
C THR A 221 5.48 -3.47 -22.91
N SER A 222 5.44 -4.43 -22.02
CA SER A 222 5.40 -5.84 -22.39
C SER A 222 4.19 -6.52 -21.74
N ILE A 223 3.59 -7.45 -22.48
CA ILE A 223 2.48 -8.27 -22.01
C ILE A 223 2.80 -9.75 -22.20
N GLY A 224 2.40 -10.56 -21.24
CA GLY A 224 2.60 -12.01 -21.27
C GLY A 224 2.02 -12.70 -20.06
N THR A 225 2.25 -13.99 -19.95
CA THR A 225 1.91 -14.76 -18.75
C THR A 225 2.73 -14.29 -17.56
N ALA A 226 2.26 -14.56 -16.35
CA ALA A 226 2.99 -14.20 -15.13
C ALA A 226 4.42 -14.77 -15.14
N ASP A 227 4.59 -16.02 -15.58
CA ASP A 227 5.92 -16.66 -15.65
C ASP A 227 6.87 -15.96 -16.64
N GLU A 228 6.38 -15.58 -17.83
CA GLU A 228 7.18 -14.89 -18.85
C GLU A 228 7.66 -13.50 -18.39
N ILE A 229 6.74 -12.72 -17.82
CA ILE A 229 7.06 -11.36 -17.37
C ILE A 229 7.93 -11.38 -16.11
N LEU A 230 7.59 -12.20 -15.13
CA LEU A 230 8.33 -12.27 -13.87
C LEU A 230 9.73 -12.89 -14.00
N LYS A 231 10.07 -13.57 -15.10
CA LYS A 231 11.45 -14.02 -15.37
C LYS A 231 12.39 -12.86 -15.64
N ARG A 232 11.93 -11.79 -16.26
CA ARG A 232 12.75 -10.65 -16.72
C ARG A 232 12.51 -9.34 -15.98
N SER A 233 11.36 -9.17 -15.31
CA SER A 233 11.03 -7.94 -14.59
C SER A 233 11.96 -7.71 -13.40
N GLU A 234 12.33 -6.45 -13.15
CA GLU A 234 13.04 -6.05 -11.94
C GLU A 234 12.09 -5.98 -10.73
N LEU A 235 10.82 -5.66 -10.99
CA LEU A 235 9.78 -5.60 -9.97
C LEU A 235 9.16 -6.99 -9.78
N VAL A 236 9.50 -7.64 -8.68
CA VAL A 236 8.98 -8.98 -8.38
C VAL A 236 8.66 -9.14 -6.90
N PRO A 237 7.61 -9.91 -6.54
CA PRO A 237 7.27 -10.20 -5.16
C PRO A 237 8.33 -11.08 -4.49
N PRO A 238 8.36 -11.14 -3.13
CA PRO A 238 9.34 -11.91 -2.37
C PRO A 238 9.43 -13.39 -2.77
N ILE A 239 8.31 -14.02 -3.10
CA ILE A 239 8.25 -15.42 -3.53
C ILE A 239 9.02 -15.65 -4.85
N VAL A 240 8.95 -14.71 -5.78
CA VAL A 240 9.69 -14.77 -7.06
C VAL A 240 11.18 -14.45 -6.84
N LYS A 241 11.50 -13.49 -5.96
CA LYS A 241 12.89 -13.24 -5.54
C LYS A 241 13.51 -14.51 -4.95
N LEU A 242 12.75 -15.22 -4.10
CA LEU A 242 13.19 -16.50 -3.52
C LEU A 242 13.43 -17.55 -4.60
N ALA A 243 12.49 -17.73 -5.55
CA ALA A 243 12.63 -18.70 -6.63
C ALA A 243 13.87 -18.44 -7.49
N ARG A 244 14.15 -17.16 -7.81
CA ARG A 244 15.36 -16.74 -8.53
C ARG A 244 16.64 -16.98 -7.72
N ALA A 245 16.67 -16.61 -6.44
CA ALA A 245 17.82 -16.80 -5.57
C ALA A 245 18.19 -18.29 -5.39
N LEU A 246 17.19 -19.16 -5.41
CA LEU A 246 17.38 -20.62 -5.32
C LEU A 246 17.56 -21.30 -6.68
N ASN A 247 17.57 -20.55 -7.80
CA ASN A 247 17.63 -21.08 -9.17
C ASN A 247 16.59 -22.19 -9.43
N LEU A 248 15.35 -21.99 -8.96
CA LEU A 248 14.27 -22.95 -9.17
C LEU A 248 13.92 -23.08 -10.65
N SER A 249 13.49 -24.26 -11.07
CA SER A 249 13.18 -24.57 -12.49
C SER A 249 11.99 -23.77 -13.02
N GLU A 250 11.04 -23.45 -12.17
CA GLU A 250 9.83 -22.68 -12.50
C GLU A 250 9.68 -21.52 -11.52
N ILE A 251 9.27 -20.36 -12.03
CA ILE A 251 8.91 -19.22 -11.20
C ILE A 251 7.46 -19.42 -10.76
N GLY A 252 7.27 -19.96 -9.55
CA GLY A 252 5.93 -20.11 -8.99
C GLY A 252 5.34 -18.76 -8.60
N THR A 253 4.07 -18.56 -8.86
CA THR A 253 3.29 -17.35 -8.47
C THR A 253 2.56 -17.53 -7.14
N SER A 254 2.47 -18.76 -6.64
CA SER A 254 1.81 -19.09 -5.38
C SER A 254 2.77 -19.73 -4.36
N VAL A 255 2.47 -19.52 -3.07
CA VAL A 255 3.20 -20.19 -1.97
C VAL A 255 3.23 -21.70 -2.17
N ARG A 256 2.14 -22.31 -2.64
CA ARG A 256 2.02 -23.75 -2.88
C ARG A 256 3.03 -24.25 -3.92
N GLU A 257 3.20 -23.54 -5.02
CA GLU A 257 4.10 -23.93 -6.12
C GLU A 257 5.56 -23.88 -5.69
N VAL A 258 6.01 -22.78 -5.10
CA VAL A 258 7.40 -22.61 -4.64
C VAL A 258 7.69 -23.54 -3.46
N ARG A 259 6.71 -23.76 -2.58
CA ARG A 259 6.85 -24.71 -1.46
C ARG A 259 7.12 -26.14 -1.91
N ARG A 260 6.53 -26.57 -3.04
CA ARG A 260 6.81 -27.92 -3.62
C ARG A 260 8.25 -28.02 -4.11
N GLN A 261 8.78 -26.99 -4.76
CA GLN A 261 10.13 -27.00 -5.31
C GLN A 261 11.22 -26.85 -4.23
N THR A 262 10.88 -26.37 -3.03
CA THR A 262 11.82 -26.13 -1.91
C THR A 262 11.80 -27.23 -0.84
N GLU A 263 11.23 -28.39 -1.11
CA GLU A 263 11.06 -29.46 -0.12
C GLU A 263 12.39 -29.93 0.50
N GLU A 264 13.41 -30.17 -0.31
CA GLU A 264 14.74 -30.60 0.14
C GLU A 264 15.39 -29.56 1.05
N ILE A 265 15.30 -28.27 0.69
CA ILE A 265 15.87 -27.16 1.46
C ILE A 265 15.17 -27.04 2.82
N ARG A 266 13.85 -27.21 2.87
CA ARG A 266 13.07 -27.13 4.11
C ARG A 266 13.40 -28.25 5.12
N HIS A 267 13.80 -29.40 4.63
CA HIS A 267 14.14 -30.55 5.46
C HIS A 267 15.63 -30.66 5.79
N SER A 268 16.50 -29.84 5.19
CA SER A 268 17.94 -29.81 5.48
C SER A 268 18.25 -29.25 6.87
N GLN A 269 19.48 -29.52 7.37
CA GLN A 269 19.95 -29.07 8.69
C GLN A 269 20.61 -27.67 8.61
N TYR A 270 19.86 -26.65 8.26
CA TYR A 270 20.35 -25.28 8.30
C TYR A 270 20.00 -24.61 9.63
N SER A 271 20.92 -23.81 10.18
CA SER A 271 20.72 -23.04 11.41
C SER A 271 20.73 -21.54 11.09
N ARG A 272 19.85 -20.79 11.76
CA ARG A 272 19.89 -19.33 11.69
C ARG A 272 21.07 -18.81 12.51
N PRO A 273 21.85 -17.84 12.03
CA PRO A 273 22.85 -17.15 12.84
C PRO A 273 22.23 -16.50 14.08
N PHE A 274 22.93 -16.61 15.20
CA PHE A 274 22.54 -15.96 16.45
C PHE A 274 22.59 -14.44 16.29
N GLN A 275 21.51 -13.75 16.66
CA GLN A 275 21.51 -12.29 16.78
C GLN A 275 21.79 -11.94 18.25
N PRO A 276 22.82 -11.13 18.53
CA PRO A 276 23.12 -10.72 19.92
C PRO A 276 21.99 -9.85 20.47
N SER A 277 21.68 -10.03 21.76
CA SER A 277 20.78 -9.16 22.50
C SER A 277 21.38 -7.75 22.62
N ARG A 278 20.56 -6.72 22.42
CA ARG A 278 20.93 -5.32 22.66
C ARG A 278 20.80 -4.98 24.15
N GLU A 279 21.59 -4.00 24.63
CA GLU A 279 21.43 -3.46 25.98
C GLU A 279 20.06 -2.78 26.13
N GLU A 280 19.38 -3.05 27.24
CA GLU A 280 18.11 -2.42 27.56
C GLU A 280 18.35 -0.99 28.02
N SER A 281 17.93 -0.02 27.22
CA SER A 281 17.97 1.40 27.52
C SER A 281 16.65 2.03 27.10
N PRO A 282 15.68 2.22 28.03
CA PRO A 282 14.37 2.73 27.71
C PRO A 282 14.41 4.13 27.08
N ALA A 283 13.79 4.28 25.91
CA ALA A 283 13.54 5.56 25.24
C ALA A 283 12.07 5.96 25.35
N ILE A 284 11.14 4.98 25.30
CA ILE A 284 9.71 5.21 25.50
C ILE A 284 9.19 4.21 26.50
N GLU A 285 8.48 4.71 27.51
CA GLU A 285 7.78 3.91 28.50
C GLU A 285 6.28 4.17 28.42
N ILE A 286 5.48 3.13 28.24
CA ILE A 286 4.02 3.15 28.16
C ILE A 286 3.51 2.31 29.32
N SER A 287 2.75 2.93 30.24
CA SER A 287 2.30 2.29 31.46
C SER A 287 0.77 2.35 31.59
N ARG A 288 0.13 1.23 31.35
CA ARG A 288 -1.33 1.02 31.52
C ARG A 288 -2.20 2.10 30.86
N VAL A 289 -1.86 2.45 29.64
CA VAL A 289 -2.53 3.49 28.87
C VAL A 289 -3.87 3.01 28.36
N SER A 290 -4.93 3.78 28.66
CA SER A 290 -6.25 3.61 28.07
C SER A 290 -6.73 4.92 27.46
N HIS A 291 -7.45 4.83 26.33
CA HIS A 291 -8.03 5.99 25.65
C HIS A 291 -9.31 5.61 24.92
N SER A 292 -10.32 6.50 24.95
CA SER A 292 -11.63 6.27 24.35
C SER A 292 -12.06 7.45 23.48
N TYR A 293 -12.68 7.17 22.36
CA TYR A 293 -13.41 8.16 21.55
C TYR A 293 -14.91 7.98 21.80
N SER A 294 -15.51 8.94 22.52
CA SER A 294 -16.90 8.82 22.98
C SER A 294 -17.11 7.50 23.77
N GLU A 295 -17.94 6.59 23.27
CA GLU A 295 -18.21 5.31 23.94
C GLU A 295 -17.28 4.16 23.48
N LYS A 296 -16.49 4.37 22.42
CA LYS A 296 -15.61 3.33 21.87
C LYS A 296 -14.22 3.41 22.47
N LYS A 297 -13.85 2.37 23.22
CA LYS A 297 -12.48 2.22 23.75
C LYS A 297 -11.54 1.91 22.59
N ALA A 298 -10.51 2.77 22.39
CA ALA A 298 -9.52 2.63 21.33
C ALA A 298 -8.21 2.02 21.84
N LEU A 299 -7.87 2.26 23.12
CA LEU A 299 -6.76 1.62 23.84
C LEU A 299 -7.25 1.14 25.19
N ASP A 300 -6.85 -0.05 25.60
CA ASP A 300 -7.22 -0.68 26.85
C ASP A 300 -5.99 -1.23 27.59
N ASN A 301 -5.56 -0.55 28.65
CA ASN A 301 -4.48 -0.98 29.54
C ASN A 301 -3.18 -1.37 28.83
N VAL A 302 -2.81 -0.62 27.78
CA VAL A 302 -1.60 -0.86 26.96
C VAL A 302 -0.35 -0.55 27.78
N SER A 303 0.60 -1.48 27.80
CA SER A 303 1.91 -1.30 28.43
C SER A 303 3.02 -1.86 27.55
N ALA A 304 4.07 -1.09 27.32
CA ALA A 304 5.26 -1.50 26.56
C ALA A 304 6.46 -0.61 26.92
N VAL A 305 7.66 -1.14 26.73
CA VAL A 305 8.92 -0.39 26.82
C VAL A 305 9.65 -0.52 25.49
N ILE A 306 10.06 0.60 24.92
CA ILE A 306 10.80 0.69 23.67
C ILE A 306 12.21 1.20 23.98
N ASN A 307 13.24 0.49 23.51
CA ASN A 307 14.63 0.81 23.79
C ASN A 307 15.25 1.67 22.69
N HIS A 308 16.33 2.39 23.04
CA HIS A 308 17.15 3.11 22.07
C HIS A 308 17.70 2.18 20.99
N GLY A 309 17.74 2.65 19.74
CA GLY A 309 18.22 1.89 18.58
C GLY A 309 17.35 0.72 18.15
N GLU A 310 16.15 0.55 18.73
CA GLU A 310 15.19 -0.50 18.39
C GLU A 310 14.23 -0.02 17.30
N ILE A 311 13.99 -0.85 16.31
CA ILE A 311 12.96 -0.62 15.29
C ILE A 311 11.76 -1.51 15.62
N ILE A 312 10.65 -0.88 16.02
CA ILE A 312 9.44 -1.60 16.42
C ILE A 312 8.33 -1.40 15.40
N ALA A 313 7.74 -2.50 14.96
CA ALA A 313 6.52 -2.48 14.18
C ALA A 313 5.29 -2.67 15.08
N ILE A 314 4.31 -1.78 14.94
CA ILE A 314 2.99 -1.91 15.57
C ILE A 314 2.05 -2.46 14.50
N MET A 315 1.65 -3.72 14.66
CA MET A 315 0.78 -4.44 13.72
C MET A 315 -0.62 -4.65 14.30
N GLY A 316 -1.56 -5.01 13.46
CA GLY A 316 -2.95 -5.29 13.82
C GLY A 316 -3.93 -4.86 12.73
N ARG A 317 -5.17 -5.29 12.82
CA ARG A 317 -6.24 -4.94 11.88
C ARG A 317 -6.51 -3.43 11.86
N ASN A 318 -7.21 -2.97 10.82
CA ASN A 318 -7.73 -1.61 10.79
C ASN A 318 -8.70 -1.41 11.96
N GLY A 319 -8.55 -0.29 12.69
CA GLY A 319 -9.33 -0.01 13.89
C GLY A 319 -8.83 -0.68 15.19
N ALA A 320 -7.70 -1.39 15.19
CA ALA A 320 -7.12 -2.03 16.38
C ALA A 320 -6.52 -1.05 17.42
N GLY A 321 -6.42 0.26 17.10
CA GLY A 321 -5.88 1.27 18.01
C GLY A 321 -4.45 1.73 17.66
N LYS A 322 -3.85 1.29 16.54
CA LYS A 322 -2.45 1.62 16.17
C LYS A 322 -2.19 3.12 16.11
N SER A 323 -2.93 3.86 15.28
CA SER A 323 -2.76 5.32 15.15
C SER A 323 -3.09 6.05 16.45
N THR A 324 -4.05 5.57 17.25
CA THR A 324 -4.34 6.13 18.57
C THR A 324 -3.15 5.98 19.51
N LEU A 325 -2.48 4.83 19.51
CA LEU A 325 -1.28 4.61 20.30
C LEU A 325 -0.15 5.53 19.84
N LEU A 326 0.09 5.65 18.52
CA LEU A 326 1.09 6.59 17.99
C LEU A 326 0.77 8.04 18.36
N HIS A 327 -0.50 8.48 18.22
CA HIS A 327 -0.93 9.83 18.59
C HIS A 327 -0.73 10.12 20.08
N SER A 328 -0.93 9.12 20.94
CA SER A 328 -0.65 9.26 22.37
C SER A 328 0.86 9.38 22.66
N ILE A 329 1.69 8.59 21.98
CA ILE A 329 3.17 8.66 22.10
C ILE A 329 3.71 10.01 21.64
N VAL A 330 3.17 10.55 20.53
CA VAL A 330 3.59 11.87 20.05
C VAL A 330 2.93 13.03 20.80
N GLY A 331 2.09 12.76 21.81
CA GLY A 331 1.42 13.76 22.64
C GLY A 331 0.34 14.57 21.91
N LEU A 332 -0.26 14.03 20.82
CA LEU A 332 -1.41 14.62 20.16
C LEU A 332 -2.69 14.36 20.94
N HIS A 333 -2.75 13.24 21.65
CA HIS A 333 -3.83 12.88 22.57
C HIS A 333 -3.26 12.61 23.95
N SER A 334 -3.95 13.13 24.99
CA SER A 334 -3.69 12.71 26.36
C SER A 334 -4.48 11.43 26.63
N PRO A 335 -3.88 10.37 27.18
CA PRO A 335 -4.62 9.18 27.57
C PRO A 335 -5.64 9.48 28.68
N ASP A 336 -6.73 8.71 28.71
CA ASP A 336 -7.76 8.83 29.78
C ASP A 336 -7.20 8.31 31.12
N SER A 337 -6.30 7.30 31.05
CA SER A 337 -5.59 6.76 32.21
C SER A 337 -4.24 6.16 31.78
N GLY A 338 -3.35 5.97 32.77
CA GLY A 338 -1.97 5.56 32.54
C GLY A 338 -1.07 6.73 32.19
N GLU A 339 0.17 6.45 31.82
CA GLU A 339 1.17 7.48 31.45
C GLU A 339 2.06 7.01 30.30
N ILE A 340 2.57 7.98 29.53
CA ILE A 340 3.58 7.78 28.51
C ILE A 340 4.75 8.71 28.82
N ARG A 341 5.97 8.19 28.76
CA ARG A 341 7.19 8.94 28.89
C ARG A 341 8.08 8.72 27.68
N VAL A 342 8.61 9.79 27.11
CA VAL A 342 9.58 9.77 26.02
C VAL A 342 10.85 10.42 26.56
N ASN A 343 11.94 9.67 26.63
CA ASN A 343 13.18 10.06 27.30
C ASN A 343 12.94 10.63 28.73
N GLY A 344 11.97 10.05 29.45
CA GLY A 344 11.59 10.44 30.80
C GLY A 344 10.63 11.63 30.90
N GLU A 345 10.28 12.30 29.79
CA GLU A 345 9.38 13.45 29.76
C GLU A 345 7.98 13.06 29.26
N ASP A 346 6.95 13.75 29.75
CA ASP A 346 5.57 13.61 29.24
C ASP A 346 5.46 14.32 27.88
N PRO A 347 5.16 13.60 26.77
CA PRO A 347 5.10 14.18 25.44
C PRO A 347 3.99 15.22 25.28
N THR A 348 2.92 15.19 26.11
CA THR A 348 1.81 16.15 26.04
C THR A 348 2.22 17.55 26.54
N LEU A 349 3.27 17.64 27.35
CA LEU A 349 3.80 18.89 27.89
C LEU A 349 4.81 19.56 26.93
N LEU A 350 5.37 18.81 26.00
CA LEU A 350 6.35 19.31 25.04
C LEU A 350 5.71 20.22 23.98
N LYS A 351 6.34 21.36 23.64
CA LYS A 351 5.82 22.31 22.66
C LYS A 351 6.93 22.81 21.71
N GLY A 352 6.52 23.24 20.51
CA GLY A 352 7.37 23.90 19.54
C GLY A 352 8.65 23.10 19.22
N ALA A 353 9.82 23.73 19.31
CA ALA A 353 11.10 23.11 18.97
C ALA A 353 11.44 21.91 19.88
N ALA A 354 11.12 21.98 21.18
CA ALA A 354 11.38 20.87 22.11
C ALA A 354 10.64 19.60 21.69
N ARG A 355 9.37 19.72 21.29
CA ARG A 355 8.58 18.58 20.79
C ARG A 355 9.17 18.01 19.51
N ARG A 356 9.54 18.84 18.52
CA ARG A 356 10.12 18.38 17.26
C ARG A 356 11.47 17.67 17.44
N ARG A 357 12.27 18.09 18.41
CA ARG A 357 13.54 17.43 18.77
C ARG A 357 13.31 16.12 19.51
N ALA A 358 12.34 16.06 20.39
CA ALA A 358 12.02 14.83 21.11
C ALA A 358 11.41 13.79 20.18
N ILE A 359 10.42 14.18 19.33
CA ILE A 359 9.64 13.22 18.53
C ILE A 359 9.41 13.77 17.12
N GLY A 360 9.89 13.05 16.13
CA GLY A 360 9.53 13.22 14.71
C GLY A 360 8.33 12.33 14.38
N TYR A 361 7.31 12.91 13.78
CA TYR A 361 6.08 12.18 13.41
C TYR A 361 5.78 12.33 11.92
N VAL A 362 5.57 11.21 11.24
CA VAL A 362 5.08 11.15 9.86
C VAL A 362 3.67 10.57 9.90
N PRO A 363 2.63 11.35 9.56
CA PRO A 363 1.24 10.90 9.56
C PRO A 363 0.95 9.96 8.37
N GLN A 364 -0.20 9.30 8.44
CA GLN A 364 -0.68 8.40 7.40
C GLN A 364 -0.85 9.08 6.04
N GLU A 365 -1.27 10.37 6.04
CA GLU A 365 -1.32 11.22 4.86
C GLU A 365 -0.16 12.22 4.92
N PRO A 366 0.94 11.98 4.20
CA PRO A 366 2.10 12.88 4.23
C PRO A 366 1.78 14.31 3.82
N SER A 367 0.76 14.51 2.97
CA SER A 367 0.29 15.84 2.53
C SER A 367 -0.13 16.76 3.67
N ASP A 368 -0.52 16.21 4.83
CA ASP A 368 -0.94 16.99 5.99
C ASP A 368 0.21 17.83 6.60
N LEU A 369 1.44 17.53 6.23
CA LEU A 369 2.64 18.27 6.65
C LEU A 369 3.22 19.19 5.58
N LEU A 370 2.55 19.33 4.42
CA LEU A 370 3.03 20.11 3.28
C LEU A 370 2.12 21.33 3.06
N PHE A 371 2.69 22.53 3.15
CA PHE A 371 1.94 23.79 3.15
C PHE A 371 2.41 24.78 2.09
N ALA A 372 3.64 24.61 1.55
CA ALA A 372 4.22 25.54 0.60
C ALA A 372 3.83 25.23 -0.86
N SER A 373 4.09 26.17 -1.75
CA SER A 373 3.75 26.05 -3.17
C SER A 373 4.78 25.29 -4.00
N SER A 374 5.96 25.02 -3.44
CA SER A 374 7.01 24.25 -4.09
C SER A 374 7.81 23.40 -3.09
N VAL A 375 8.46 22.36 -3.60
CA VAL A 375 9.39 21.51 -2.83
C VAL A 375 10.54 22.34 -2.22
N GLU A 376 11.04 23.33 -2.95
CA GLU A 376 12.09 24.22 -2.48
C GLU A 376 11.64 25.02 -1.26
N GLU A 377 10.45 25.62 -1.33
CA GLU A 377 9.88 26.38 -0.23
C GLU A 377 9.63 25.53 1.02
N GLU A 378 9.17 24.28 0.86
CA GLU A 378 9.02 23.31 1.96
C GLU A 378 10.39 23.05 2.64
N CYS A 379 11.44 22.81 1.85
CA CYS A 379 12.78 22.59 2.38
C CYS A 379 13.32 23.84 3.12
N VAL A 380 13.12 25.03 2.57
CA VAL A 380 13.54 26.30 3.19
C VAL A 380 12.77 26.55 4.48
N LEU A 381 11.47 26.26 4.50
CA LEU A 381 10.63 26.37 5.70
C LEU A 381 11.10 25.42 6.79
N ALA A 382 11.44 24.18 6.43
CA ALA A 382 11.97 23.18 7.35
C ALA A 382 13.33 23.61 7.94
N ASP A 383 14.27 24.10 7.12
CA ASP A 383 15.58 24.58 7.57
C ASP A 383 15.42 25.72 8.58
N ARG A 384 14.54 26.68 8.32
CA ARG A 384 14.24 27.80 9.23
C ARG A 384 13.58 27.33 10.52
N THR A 385 12.59 26.44 10.42
CA THR A 385 11.82 25.94 11.56
C THR A 385 12.68 25.10 12.51
N ASN A 386 13.65 24.37 11.97
CA ASN A 386 14.57 23.52 12.72
C ASN A 386 15.90 24.21 13.07
N GLU A 387 16.08 25.48 12.69
CA GLU A 387 17.28 26.30 12.97
C GLU A 387 18.57 25.64 12.47
N ILE A 388 18.52 25.05 11.27
CA ILE A 388 19.66 24.38 10.62
C ILE A 388 20.18 25.19 9.43
N ALA A 389 21.34 24.78 8.90
CA ALA A 389 21.96 25.47 7.76
C ALA A 389 21.06 25.42 6.52
N PRO A 390 20.90 26.54 5.77
CA PRO A 390 20.12 26.57 4.54
C PRO A 390 20.58 25.50 3.55
N GLY A 391 19.60 24.79 2.95
CA GLY A 391 19.82 23.70 2.00
C GLY A 391 20.02 22.32 2.63
N SER A 392 20.03 22.21 3.96
CA SER A 392 20.21 20.92 4.65
C SER A 392 19.08 19.93 4.35
N THR A 393 17.83 20.38 4.42
CA THR A 393 16.66 19.53 4.10
C THR A 393 16.64 19.12 2.63
N ALA A 394 16.99 20.03 1.71
CA ALA A 394 17.08 19.70 0.29
C ALA A 394 18.20 18.68 -0.01
N ALA A 395 19.34 18.79 0.69
CA ALA A 395 20.42 17.80 0.58
C ALA A 395 19.99 16.42 1.09
N LEU A 396 19.24 16.36 2.19
CA LEU A 396 18.68 15.11 2.72
C LEU A 396 17.64 14.51 1.76
N LEU A 397 16.76 15.32 1.20
CA LEU A 397 15.79 14.90 0.18
C LEU A 397 16.49 14.30 -1.05
N ASN A 398 17.54 14.94 -1.55
CA ASN A 398 18.29 14.44 -2.70
C ASN A 398 19.03 13.11 -2.43
N ARG A 399 19.36 12.81 -1.16
CA ARG A 399 19.89 11.49 -0.75
C ARG A 399 18.82 10.40 -0.79
N LEU A 400 17.57 10.73 -0.39
CA LEU A 400 16.45 9.78 -0.37
C LEU A 400 15.87 9.57 -1.77
N VAL A 401 15.69 10.64 -2.52
CA VAL A 401 15.16 10.61 -3.89
C VAL A 401 15.98 11.55 -4.77
N PRO A 402 16.99 11.04 -5.49
CA PRO A 402 17.76 11.85 -6.43
C PRO A 402 16.87 12.43 -7.55
N HIS A 403 17.23 13.62 -8.01
CA HIS A 403 16.62 14.30 -9.17
C HIS A 403 15.16 14.74 -9.02
N ILE A 404 14.67 14.90 -7.79
CA ILE A 404 13.35 15.52 -7.58
C ILE A 404 13.38 17.01 -8.00
N SER A 405 12.37 17.47 -8.74
CA SER A 405 12.26 18.87 -9.12
C SER A 405 11.91 19.74 -7.91
N LEU A 406 12.82 20.63 -7.54
CA LEU A 406 12.59 21.58 -6.43
C LEU A 406 11.50 22.59 -6.72
N HIS A 407 11.19 22.88 -8.00
CA HIS A 407 10.14 23.80 -8.41
C HIS A 407 8.77 23.13 -8.57
N ALA A 408 8.68 21.80 -8.43
CA ALA A 408 7.40 21.09 -8.49
C ALA A 408 6.52 21.47 -7.29
N HIS A 409 5.21 21.51 -7.51
CA HIS A 409 4.25 21.61 -6.40
C HIS A 409 4.21 20.28 -5.64
N PRO A 410 4.16 20.26 -4.29
CA PRO A 410 4.13 19.01 -3.52
C PRO A 410 3.01 18.02 -3.92
N ASN A 411 1.87 18.53 -4.38
CA ASN A 411 0.77 17.70 -4.85
C ASN A 411 1.03 17.00 -6.19
N ASP A 412 1.99 17.49 -6.97
CA ASP A 412 2.38 16.89 -8.27
C ASP A 412 3.40 15.76 -8.09
N LEU A 413 3.90 15.57 -6.87
CA LEU A 413 4.84 14.52 -6.54
C LEU A 413 4.14 13.16 -6.49
N SER A 414 4.86 12.11 -6.87
CA SER A 414 4.42 10.74 -6.58
C SER A 414 4.35 10.51 -5.06
N GLU A 415 3.59 9.51 -4.62
CA GLU A 415 3.47 9.20 -3.19
C GLU A 415 4.83 8.93 -2.53
N GLY A 416 5.71 8.18 -3.20
CA GLY A 416 7.07 7.94 -2.72
C GLY A 416 7.92 9.21 -2.61
N GLN A 417 7.82 10.11 -3.58
CA GLN A 417 8.52 11.41 -3.54
C GLN A 417 7.96 12.31 -2.44
N ARG A 418 6.64 12.30 -2.25
CA ARG A 418 5.96 13.06 -1.20
C ARG A 418 6.34 12.56 0.19
N LEU A 419 6.34 11.24 0.39
CA LEU A 419 6.83 10.65 1.64
C LEU A 419 8.30 10.99 1.89
N ALA A 420 9.16 10.92 0.89
CA ALA A 420 10.58 11.26 1.03
C ALA A 420 10.78 12.73 1.40
N LEU A 421 9.98 13.65 0.83
CA LEU A 421 9.98 15.07 1.20
C LEU A 421 9.59 15.24 2.68
N VAL A 422 8.48 14.66 3.11
CA VAL A 422 8.02 14.75 4.51
C VAL A 422 9.02 14.10 5.46
N LEU A 423 9.56 12.95 5.10
CA LEU A 423 10.61 12.29 5.90
C LEU A 423 11.85 13.18 6.02
N SER A 424 12.26 13.86 4.94
CA SER A 424 13.39 14.81 4.97
C SER A 424 13.11 16.00 5.89
N ILE A 425 11.89 16.55 5.84
CA ILE A 425 11.45 17.65 6.73
C ILE A 425 11.50 17.21 8.20
N VAL A 426 10.97 16.02 8.50
CA VAL A 426 10.94 15.49 9.87
C VAL A 426 12.35 15.17 10.38
N LEU A 427 13.15 14.48 9.57
CA LEU A 427 14.52 14.09 9.94
C LEU A 427 15.48 15.29 10.04
N SER A 428 15.22 16.38 9.32
CA SER A 428 16.01 17.60 9.43
C SER A 428 15.96 18.24 10.83
N GLY A 429 14.86 17.98 11.58
CA GLY A 429 14.73 18.34 13.00
C GLY A 429 15.59 17.49 13.93
N ASN A 430 16.26 16.46 13.43
CA ASN A 430 17.11 15.53 14.18
C ASN A 430 16.41 14.94 15.41
N PRO A 431 15.19 14.36 15.28
CA PRO A 431 14.39 13.91 16.42
C PRO A 431 15.05 12.76 17.17
N ASP A 432 14.82 12.65 18.47
CA ASP A 432 15.34 11.54 19.29
C ASP A 432 14.55 10.25 19.11
N VAL A 433 13.28 10.37 18.76
CA VAL A 433 12.36 9.26 18.44
C VAL A 433 11.70 9.53 17.09
N LEU A 434 11.59 8.53 16.23
CA LEU A 434 10.86 8.62 14.97
C LEU A 434 9.60 7.75 15.01
N VAL A 435 8.46 8.34 14.72
CA VAL A 435 7.14 7.69 14.71
C VAL A 435 6.52 7.84 13.34
N LEU A 436 6.05 6.73 12.76
CA LEU A 436 5.56 6.66 11.39
C LEU A 436 4.22 5.91 11.36
N ASP A 437 3.19 6.51 10.77
CA ASP A 437 1.87 5.87 10.63
C ASP A 437 1.61 5.47 9.17
N GLU A 438 1.55 4.16 8.90
CA GLU A 438 1.36 3.54 7.58
C GLU A 438 2.23 4.14 6.44
N PRO A 439 3.55 4.32 6.65
CA PRO A 439 4.39 5.12 5.76
C PRO A 439 4.63 4.51 4.37
N THR A 440 4.25 3.24 4.14
CA THR A 440 4.52 2.53 2.88
C THR A 440 3.32 2.42 1.95
N ARG A 441 2.23 3.12 2.25
CA ARG A 441 1.07 3.18 1.38
C ARG A 441 1.45 3.82 0.05
N GLY A 442 1.06 3.18 -1.07
CA GLY A 442 1.35 3.68 -2.42
C GLY A 442 2.83 3.63 -2.87
N LEU A 443 3.73 3.03 -2.06
CA LEU A 443 5.11 2.82 -2.45
C LEU A 443 5.29 1.54 -3.27
N ASP A 444 6.05 1.63 -4.35
CA ASP A 444 6.57 0.46 -5.05
C ASP A 444 7.72 -0.22 -4.28
N TYR A 445 8.15 -1.39 -4.72
CA TYR A 445 9.21 -2.16 -4.05
C TYR A 445 10.55 -1.43 -3.95
N ARG A 446 10.90 -0.63 -4.97
CA ARG A 446 12.15 0.14 -4.98
C ARG A 446 12.12 1.25 -3.92
N ALA A 447 11.03 2.01 -3.88
CA ALA A 447 10.83 3.05 -2.88
C ALA A 447 10.77 2.47 -1.46
N LYS A 448 10.09 1.33 -1.24
CA LYS A 448 10.07 0.62 0.05
C LYS A 448 11.46 0.20 0.51
N ASN A 449 12.28 -0.33 -0.40
CA ASN A 449 13.64 -0.77 -0.07
C ASN A 449 14.53 0.42 0.35
N LEU A 450 14.50 1.51 -0.42
CA LEU A 450 15.22 2.74 -0.08
C LEU A 450 14.77 3.32 1.27
N PHE A 451 13.47 3.32 1.52
CA PHE A 451 12.88 3.73 2.79
C PHE A 451 13.37 2.86 3.96
N ALA A 452 13.36 1.53 3.80
CA ALA A 452 13.85 0.61 4.83
C ALA A 452 15.33 0.81 5.14
N ILE A 453 16.17 1.04 4.11
CA ILE A 453 17.59 1.34 4.27
C ILE A 453 17.77 2.65 5.07
N ALA A 454 17.05 3.71 4.71
CA ALA A 454 17.13 4.99 5.38
C ALA A 454 16.75 4.92 6.86
N LEU A 455 15.70 4.16 7.20
CA LEU A 455 15.29 3.95 8.60
C LEU A 455 16.30 3.13 9.40
N LYS A 456 16.88 2.07 8.80
CA LYS A 456 17.94 1.28 9.44
C LYS A 456 19.19 2.13 9.71
N GLU A 457 19.59 2.95 8.73
CA GLU A 457 20.73 3.87 8.90
C GLU A 457 20.46 4.86 10.02
N TYR A 458 19.27 5.50 10.02
CA TYR A 458 18.88 6.45 11.07
C TYR A 458 18.91 5.79 12.46
N SER A 459 18.26 4.64 12.64
CA SER A 459 18.21 3.96 13.93
C SER A 459 19.60 3.54 14.41
N ARG A 460 20.40 2.93 13.53
CA ARG A 460 21.73 2.39 13.90
C ARG A 460 22.78 3.48 14.12
N GLN A 461 22.84 4.49 13.23
CA GLN A 461 23.85 5.54 13.27
C GLN A 461 23.69 6.41 14.51
N PHE A 462 22.46 6.70 14.91
CA PHE A 462 22.15 7.62 16.00
C PHE A 462 21.68 6.92 17.27
N ASN A 463 21.61 5.60 17.28
CA ASN A 463 21.05 4.78 18.37
C ASN A 463 19.66 5.25 18.79
N ARG A 464 18.76 5.53 17.82
CA ARG A 464 17.43 6.10 18.04
C ARG A 464 16.33 5.10 17.73
N PRO A 465 15.27 5.06 18.54
CA PRO A 465 14.15 4.18 18.27
C PRO A 465 13.32 4.68 17.09
N VAL A 466 12.80 3.72 16.34
CA VAL A 466 11.82 3.94 15.27
C VAL A 466 10.58 3.11 15.55
N LEU A 467 9.42 3.76 15.62
CA LEU A 467 8.14 3.09 15.73
C LEU A 467 7.38 3.27 14.41
N LEU A 468 6.91 2.17 13.85
CA LEU A 468 6.08 2.24 12.65
C LEU A 468 4.80 1.43 12.85
N ALA A 469 3.63 2.06 12.71
CA ALA A 469 2.39 1.34 12.52
C ALA A 469 2.29 0.92 11.06
N THR A 470 2.09 -0.36 10.80
CA THR A 470 1.93 -0.86 9.43
C THR A 470 1.24 -2.22 9.40
N HIS A 471 0.62 -2.52 8.26
CA HIS A 471 0.11 -3.84 7.92
C HIS A 471 0.95 -4.52 6.81
N ASP A 472 2.10 -3.96 6.47
CA ASP A 472 3.02 -4.49 5.47
C ASP A 472 3.98 -5.51 6.11
N VAL A 473 3.57 -6.77 6.10
CA VAL A 473 4.32 -7.87 6.73
C VAL A 473 5.69 -8.10 6.11
N GLU A 474 5.85 -7.84 4.82
CA GLU A 474 7.12 -7.99 4.12
C GLU A 474 8.12 -6.92 4.58
N LEU A 475 7.66 -5.66 4.70
CA LEU A 475 8.49 -4.60 5.26
C LEU A 475 8.88 -4.88 6.72
N VAL A 476 7.93 -5.33 7.54
CA VAL A 476 8.18 -5.66 8.95
C VAL A 476 9.25 -6.74 9.06
N ALA A 477 9.16 -7.79 8.24
CA ALA A 477 10.14 -8.86 8.21
C ALA A 477 11.55 -8.39 7.83
N GLU A 478 11.66 -7.38 6.96
CA GLU A 478 12.93 -6.83 6.52
C GLU A 478 13.50 -5.78 7.50
N LEU A 479 12.64 -5.02 8.18
CA LEU A 479 13.04 -3.80 8.89
C LEU A 479 13.03 -3.94 10.41
N ALA A 480 11.97 -4.53 10.99
CA ALA A 480 11.71 -4.47 12.42
C ALA A 480 12.54 -5.48 13.23
N ASP A 481 13.00 -5.04 14.41
CA ASP A 481 13.64 -5.93 15.40
C ASP A 481 12.57 -6.64 16.25
N ARG A 482 11.44 -5.94 16.55
CA ARG A 482 10.36 -6.38 17.44
C ARG A 482 9.00 -5.97 16.90
N VAL A 483 7.97 -6.73 17.22
CA VAL A 483 6.59 -6.47 16.83
C VAL A 483 5.70 -6.40 18.06
N LEU A 484 4.90 -5.32 18.15
CA LEU A 484 3.75 -5.19 19.03
C LEU A 484 2.49 -5.48 18.20
N PHE A 485 1.77 -6.53 18.51
CA PHE A 485 0.53 -6.86 17.81
C PHE A 485 -0.68 -6.39 18.61
N LEU A 486 -1.45 -5.44 18.05
CA LEU A 486 -2.64 -4.87 18.66
C LEU A 486 -3.90 -5.53 18.13
N ALA A 487 -4.81 -5.86 19.03
CA ALA A 487 -6.19 -6.28 18.74
C ALA A 487 -7.14 -5.65 19.77
N GLU A 488 -8.23 -5.05 19.29
CA GLU A 488 -9.28 -4.46 20.15
C GLU A 488 -8.76 -3.49 21.22
N GLY A 489 -7.69 -2.76 20.91
CA GLY A 489 -7.06 -1.79 21.81
C GLY A 489 -6.06 -2.36 22.81
N GLU A 490 -5.79 -3.67 22.79
CA GLU A 490 -4.83 -4.34 23.66
C GLU A 490 -3.60 -4.85 22.89
N ILE A 491 -2.43 -4.95 23.54
CA ILE A 491 -1.28 -5.68 23.01
C ILE A 491 -1.48 -7.17 23.29
N VAL A 492 -1.77 -7.94 22.23
CA VAL A 492 -2.00 -9.39 22.32
C VAL A 492 -0.73 -10.22 22.07
N ALA A 493 0.28 -9.61 21.45
CA ALA A 493 1.60 -10.21 21.32
C ALA A 493 2.69 -9.11 21.33
N ASP A 494 3.79 -9.40 21.98
CA ASP A 494 4.98 -8.58 22.09
C ASP A 494 6.22 -9.49 22.07
N GLY A 495 7.06 -9.34 21.07
CA GLY A 495 8.21 -10.23 20.92
C GLY A 495 9.06 -9.91 19.69
N THR A 496 10.09 -10.72 19.47
CA THR A 496 10.93 -10.57 18.28
C THR A 496 10.09 -10.67 17.01
N THR A 497 10.49 -9.97 15.97
CA THR A 497 9.79 -10.03 14.65
C THR A 497 9.61 -11.47 14.19
N LEU A 498 10.62 -12.30 14.43
CA LEU A 498 10.56 -13.72 14.08
C LEU A 498 9.43 -14.44 14.82
N ASP A 499 9.39 -14.34 16.15
CA ASP A 499 8.45 -15.10 16.98
C ASP A 499 7.00 -14.68 16.67
N VAL A 500 6.76 -13.39 16.55
CA VAL A 500 5.40 -12.85 16.31
C VAL A 500 4.92 -13.19 14.89
N LEU A 501 5.75 -13.02 13.86
CA LEU A 501 5.33 -13.29 12.48
C LEU A 501 5.17 -14.78 12.19
N LEU A 502 5.99 -15.66 12.79
CA LEU A 502 5.82 -17.10 12.61
C LEU A 502 4.64 -17.69 13.39
N SER A 503 4.22 -17.04 14.47
CA SER A 503 3.08 -17.52 15.27
C SER A 503 1.72 -17.31 14.59
N SER A 504 1.65 -16.46 13.56
CA SER A 504 0.40 -16.11 12.88
C SER A 504 0.49 -16.33 11.36
N PRO A 505 -0.09 -17.41 10.82
CA PRO A 505 -0.05 -17.69 9.38
C PRO A 505 -0.63 -16.56 8.50
N ALA A 506 -1.62 -15.82 8.99
CA ALA A 506 -2.23 -14.70 8.27
C ALA A 506 -1.27 -13.51 8.09
N PHE A 507 -0.37 -13.30 9.07
CA PHE A 507 0.59 -12.21 9.09
C PHE A 507 2.04 -12.67 8.83
N ALA A 508 2.23 -13.92 8.41
CA ALA A 508 3.54 -14.40 8.01
C ALA A 508 3.91 -13.89 6.61
N PRO A 509 5.17 -13.43 6.38
CA PRO A 509 5.64 -13.07 5.05
C PRO A 509 5.68 -14.27 4.10
N GLN A 510 5.69 -14.01 2.79
CA GLN A 510 5.65 -15.07 1.77
C GLN A 510 6.78 -16.09 1.93
N VAL A 511 8.00 -15.61 2.20
CA VAL A 511 9.16 -16.49 2.41
C VAL A 511 8.94 -17.41 3.59
N ALA A 512 8.44 -16.89 4.72
CA ALA A 512 8.14 -17.72 5.89
C ALA A 512 7.07 -18.79 5.61
N LYS A 513 6.04 -18.44 4.87
CA LYS A 513 5.00 -19.40 4.44
C LYS A 513 5.57 -20.52 3.56
N VAL A 514 6.46 -20.19 2.63
CA VAL A 514 7.14 -21.16 1.76
C VAL A 514 8.08 -22.03 2.57
N MET A 515 8.94 -21.45 3.39
CA MET A 515 10.05 -22.13 4.04
C MET A 515 9.69 -22.80 5.38
N SER A 516 8.47 -22.63 5.89
CA SER A 516 8.01 -23.33 7.11
C SER A 516 8.28 -24.84 7.04
N PRO A 517 8.86 -25.47 8.08
CA PRO A 517 9.03 -24.96 9.45
C PRO A 517 10.33 -24.18 9.75
N LYS A 518 11.11 -23.81 8.74
CA LYS A 518 12.33 -23.03 8.94
C LYS A 518 12.02 -21.62 9.43
N PRO A 519 12.82 -21.07 10.37
CA PRO A 519 12.62 -19.75 10.95
C PRO A 519 13.21 -18.64 10.04
N TRP A 520 12.81 -18.60 8.78
CA TRP A 520 13.32 -17.66 7.80
C TRP A 520 12.18 -16.74 7.33
N LEU A 521 12.37 -15.44 7.54
CA LEU A 521 11.37 -14.43 7.20
C LEU A 521 11.60 -13.81 5.82
N THR A 522 12.87 -13.71 5.41
CA THR A 522 13.28 -12.98 4.21
C THR A 522 14.10 -13.86 3.27
N VAL A 523 14.22 -13.43 2.00
CA VAL A 523 15.09 -14.09 1.03
C VAL A 523 16.56 -14.07 1.50
N ALA A 524 16.99 -12.99 2.14
CA ALA A 524 18.33 -12.86 2.69
C ALA A 524 18.61 -13.94 3.78
N ASP A 525 17.63 -14.21 4.65
CA ASP A 525 17.77 -15.28 5.66
C ASP A 525 18.03 -16.65 5.00
N VAL A 526 17.32 -16.94 3.90
CA VAL A 526 17.46 -18.21 3.18
C VAL A 526 18.82 -18.31 2.50
N VAL A 527 19.24 -17.26 1.77
CA VAL A 527 20.53 -17.24 1.07
C VAL A 527 21.69 -17.37 2.06
N HIS A 528 21.69 -16.60 3.14
CA HIS A 528 22.72 -16.69 4.18
C HIS A 528 22.79 -18.07 4.83
N ALA A 529 21.64 -18.69 5.06
CA ALA A 529 21.61 -20.02 5.66
C ALA A 529 22.20 -21.09 4.72
N ILE A 530 22.00 -20.95 3.41
CA ILE A 530 22.53 -21.89 2.39
C ILE A 530 24.02 -21.64 2.15
N GLU A 531 24.45 -20.38 2.00
CA GLU A 531 25.86 -20.02 1.76
C GLU A 531 26.75 -20.24 2.99
N GLY A 532 26.21 -20.09 4.18
CA GLY A 532 26.92 -20.29 5.45
C GLY A 532 26.97 -21.74 5.92
N SER A 533 26.42 -22.69 5.16
CA SER A 533 26.57 -24.14 5.46
C SER A 533 27.90 -24.65 4.91
N PRO A 534 28.74 -25.34 5.73
CA PRO A 534 30.03 -25.85 5.31
C PRO A 534 29.92 -26.97 4.29
#